data_4c8cf0f3a27a668f5542a85e94101d88
#
_entry.id   4c8cf0f3a27a668f5542a85e94101d88
#
_cell.length_a   1.000
_cell.length_b   1.000
_cell.length_c   1.000
_cell.angle_alpha   90.00
_cell.angle_beta   90.00
_cell.angle_gamma   90.00
#
_symmetry.space_group_name_H-M   'P 1'
#
loop_
_entity.id
_entity.type
_entity.pdbx_description
1 polymer ?
#
loop_
_entity_poly.entity_id
_entity_poly.type
_entity_poly.pdbx_seq_one_letter_code
_entity_poly.pdbx_strand_id
1 'polypeptide(L)'
;MRWTRFSSPLAIATVLALSACSSTPADTAARAPVTLSSEQVTLEGSITRVDRANRMVTIRGSEGAELDLFVGDDVRNFDRLQVGDRVSLDYRRAIAAAIEPAGSAQVGTTVEQGGSRAGAGSRPGGSASETVTLVAEVLAVDAAANLVTLKGPRGNVVTLEVLREDLRAGLARIKAGDLLRVTFSEAVAVDIRPRPH
;
A
#
# COMPACT_ATOMS: atom_id res chain seq x y z
N MET A 1 84.12 -19.88 40.01
CA MET A 1 83.69 -20.93 40.98
C MET A 1 82.20 -20.90 41.05
N ARG A 2 81.50 -22.04 40.84
CA ARG A 2 80.08 -22.39 41.04
C ARG A 2 79.11 -21.94 39.97
N TRP A 3 78.74 -22.93 39.20
CA TRP A 3 77.61 -23.11 38.29
C TRP A 3 76.27 -23.14 39.08
N THR A 4 75.27 -22.53 38.55
CA THR A 4 73.89 -22.93 38.80
C THR A 4 73.10 -22.95 37.49
N ARG A 5 72.67 -24.14 37.14
CA ARG A 5 71.77 -24.45 36.03
C ARG A 5 70.34 -24.01 36.44
N PHE A 6 69.64 -23.30 35.63
CA PHE A 6 68.21 -23.17 35.73
C PHE A 6 67.47 -23.84 34.58
N SER A 7 66.73 -24.86 34.94
CA SER A 7 65.91 -25.66 34.07
C SER A 7 64.61 -24.83 33.73
N SER A 8 64.30 -24.73 32.45
CA SER A 8 63.05 -24.19 31.97
C SER A 8 61.96 -25.26 32.04
N PRO A 9 60.75 -24.93 32.52
CA PRO A 9 59.58 -25.77 32.30
C PRO A 9 58.87 -25.37 30.98
N LEU A 10 58.58 -26.37 30.21
CA LEU A 10 57.80 -26.36 28.98
C LEU A 10 56.34 -26.10 29.30
N ALA A 11 55.80 -24.93 28.93
CA ALA A 11 54.39 -24.61 29.07
C ALA A 11 53.65 -25.12 27.85
N ILE A 12 52.82 -26.12 28.05
CA ILE A 12 51.87 -26.65 27.05
C ILE A 12 50.68 -25.69 27.03
N ALA A 13 50.57 -24.91 25.96
CA ALA A 13 49.40 -24.08 25.69
C ALA A 13 48.29 -24.92 25.03
N THR A 14 47.27 -25.25 25.81
CA THR A 14 46.07 -25.92 25.31
C THR A 14 45.19 -24.87 24.61
N VAL A 15 45.13 -24.93 23.28
CA VAL A 15 44.24 -24.11 22.48
C VAL A 15 42.83 -24.70 22.55
N LEU A 16 41.92 -24.07 23.31
CA LEU A 16 40.48 -24.34 23.24
C LEU A 16 39.95 -23.69 21.98
N ALA A 17 39.60 -24.49 20.98
CA ALA A 17 38.83 -24.05 19.82
C ALA A 17 37.38 -23.85 20.25
N LEU A 18 36.96 -22.59 20.44
CA LEU A 18 35.54 -22.24 20.52
C LEU A 18 34.91 -22.35 19.12
N SER A 19 34.16 -23.42 18.91
CA SER A 19 33.26 -23.53 17.75
C SER A 19 32.12 -22.53 17.92
N ALA A 20 32.23 -21.36 17.32
CA ALA A 20 31.12 -20.43 17.21
C ALA A 20 30.11 -21.05 16.23
N CYS A 21 29.03 -21.60 16.76
CA CYS A 21 27.81 -21.86 15.98
C CYS A 21 27.26 -20.53 15.49
N SER A 22 27.56 -20.17 14.25
CA SER A 22 26.88 -19.10 13.55
C SER A 22 25.44 -19.57 13.28
N SER A 23 24.52 -19.28 14.19
CA SER A 23 23.10 -19.35 13.89
C SER A 23 22.80 -18.27 12.87
N THR A 24 22.63 -18.66 11.63
CA THR A 24 22.07 -17.79 10.58
C THR A 24 20.70 -17.32 11.08
N PRO A 25 20.44 -16.01 11.21
CA PRO A 25 19.11 -15.56 11.57
C PRO A 25 18.16 -16.06 10.48
N ALA A 26 17.14 -16.80 10.90
CA ALA A 26 16.05 -17.20 10.00
C ALA A 26 15.50 -15.92 9.36
N ASP A 27 15.22 -15.99 8.07
CA ASP A 27 14.68 -14.93 7.24
C ASP A 27 13.29 -14.52 7.77
N THR A 28 13.30 -13.68 8.82
CA THR A 28 12.11 -13.19 9.55
C THR A 28 11.69 -11.82 9.01
N ALA A 29 12.32 -11.37 7.93
CA ALA A 29 11.99 -10.09 7.33
C ALA A 29 10.62 -10.15 6.64
N ALA A 30 9.78 -9.15 6.91
CA ALA A 30 8.56 -8.92 6.14
C ALA A 30 8.90 -8.84 4.64
N ARG A 31 8.16 -9.57 3.83
CA ARG A 31 8.37 -9.56 2.38
C ARG A 31 7.82 -8.28 1.79
N ALA A 32 8.49 -7.76 0.76
CA ALA A 32 8.01 -6.60 0.04
C ALA A 32 6.57 -6.84 -0.47
N PRO A 33 5.69 -5.82 -0.38
CA PRO A 33 4.33 -5.91 -0.90
C PRO A 33 4.34 -6.20 -2.40
N VAL A 34 3.45 -7.08 -2.84
CA VAL A 34 3.22 -7.37 -4.26
C VAL A 34 1.94 -6.67 -4.68
N THR A 35 2.01 -5.86 -5.73
CA THR A 35 0.82 -5.26 -6.33
C THR A 35 0.01 -6.34 -7.04
N LEU A 36 -1.22 -6.56 -6.59
CA LEU A 36 -2.14 -7.52 -7.19
C LEU A 36 -2.87 -6.92 -8.39
N SER A 37 -3.28 -5.66 -8.27
CA SER A 37 -3.86 -4.87 -9.35
C SER A 37 -3.60 -3.40 -9.12
N SER A 38 -3.50 -2.64 -10.21
CA SER A 38 -3.48 -1.18 -10.17
C SER A 38 -4.17 -0.64 -11.42
N GLU A 39 -4.91 0.43 -11.23
CA GLU A 39 -5.58 1.15 -12.29
C GLU A 39 -5.36 2.65 -12.08
N GLN A 40 -5.07 3.33 -13.16
CA GLN A 40 -5.01 4.79 -13.19
C GLN A 40 -5.79 5.27 -14.39
N VAL A 41 -6.70 6.21 -14.15
CA VAL A 41 -7.51 6.86 -15.17
C VAL A 41 -7.32 8.37 -15.02
N THR A 42 -6.93 9.03 -16.11
CA THR A 42 -6.90 10.49 -16.18
C THR A 42 -7.98 10.92 -17.16
N LEU A 43 -8.91 11.73 -16.67
CA LEU A 43 -9.96 12.33 -17.47
C LEU A 43 -9.70 13.82 -17.60
N GLU A 44 -9.73 14.30 -18.84
CA GLU A 44 -9.58 15.72 -19.14
C GLU A 44 -10.85 16.25 -19.79
N GLY A 45 -11.19 17.49 -19.45
CA GLY A 45 -12.36 18.13 -19.99
C GLY A 45 -12.31 19.65 -19.85
N SER A 46 -13.39 20.28 -20.27
CA SER A 46 -13.59 21.72 -20.12
C SER A 46 -14.97 22.01 -19.52
N ILE A 47 -15.04 23.03 -18.69
CA ILE A 47 -16.30 23.49 -18.12
C ILE A 47 -17.11 24.17 -19.22
N THR A 48 -18.33 23.67 -19.47
CA THR A 48 -19.27 24.25 -20.44
C THR A 48 -20.38 25.04 -19.77
N ARG A 49 -20.70 24.76 -18.50
CA ARG A 49 -21.70 25.47 -17.71
C ARG A 49 -21.33 25.49 -16.22
N VAL A 50 -21.66 26.59 -15.54
CA VAL A 50 -21.56 26.72 -14.08
C VAL A 50 -22.89 27.24 -13.55
N ASP A 51 -23.62 26.45 -12.80
CA ASP A 51 -24.80 26.84 -12.06
C ASP A 51 -24.42 27.09 -10.59
N ARG A 52 -24.30 28.37 -10.25
CA ARG A 52 -23.86 28.78 -8.90
C ARG A 52 -24.93 28.59 -7.85
N ALA A 53 -26.21 28.69 -8.25
CA ALA A 53 -27.31 28.55 -7.30
C ALA A 53 -27.46 27.12 -6.79
N ASN A 54 -27.27 26.15 -7.68
CA ASN A 54 -27.39 24.73 -7.38
C ASN A 54 -26.05 24.01 -7.19
N ARG A 55 -24.94 24.75 -7.23
CA ARG A 55 -23.56 24.21 -7.18
C ARG A 55 -23.31 23.10 -8.18
N MET A 56 -23.83 23.25 -9.41
CA MET A 56 -23.66 22.30 -10.49
C MET A 56 -22.64 22.82 -11.52
N VAL A 57 -21.85 21.91 -12.05
CA VAL A 57 -20.90 22.16 -13.14
C VAL A 57 -21.10 21.14 -14.23
N THR A 58 -21.21 21.60 -15.47
CA THR A 58 -21.21 20.72 -16.65
C THR A 58 -19.80 20.69 -17.22
N ILE A 59 -19.22 19.49 -17.33
CA ILE A 59 -17.91 19.26 -17.90
C ILE A 59 -18.08 18.49 -19.21
N ARG A 60 -17.45 18.98 -20.28
CA ARG A 60 -17.36 18.28 -21.55
C ARG A 60 -16.00 17.61 -21.65
N GLY A 61 -15.99 16.28 -21.77
CA GLY A 61 -14.81 15.49 -21.99
C GLY A 61 -14.22 15.65 -23.40
N SER A 62 -13.05 15.09 -23.63
CA SER A 62 -12.34 15.15 -24.92
C SER A 62 -13.12 14.55 -26.09
N GLU A 63 -13.97 13.56 -25.82
CA GLU A 63 -14.84 12.93 -26.82
C GLU A 63 -16.20 13.63 -27.02
N GLY A 64 -16.39 14.77 -26.36
CA GLY A 64 -17.61 15.58 -26.50
C GLY A 64 -18.75 15.20 -25.56
N ALA A 65 -18.64 14.10 -24.82
CA ALA A 65 -19.64 13.73 -23.81
C ALA A 65 -19.69 14.77 -22.69
N GLU A 66 -20.89 15.12 -22.26
CA GLU A 66 -21.11 16.05 -21.15
C GLU A 66 -21.53 15.31 -19.88
N LEU A 67 -21.02 15.76 -18.76
CA LEU A 67 -21.32 15.27 -17.43
C LEU A 67 -21.67 16.40 -16.51
N ASP A 68 -22.84 16.34 -15.88
CA ASP A 68 -23.26 17.26 -14.83
C ASP A 68 -22.79 16.74 -13.47
N LEU A 69 -22.06 17.58 -12.73
CA LEU A 69 -21.52 17.24 -11.42
C LEU A 69 -22.02 18.23 -10.36
N PHE A 70 -22.50 17.70 -9.25
CA PHE A 70 -22.71 18.48 -8.04
C PHE A 70 -21.39 18.69 -7.31
N VAL A 71 -21.10 19.94 -6.94
CA VAL A 71 -19.88 20.31 -6.23
C VAL A 71 -20.22 20.59 -4.77
N GLY A 72 -19.83 19.70 -3.87
CA GLY A 72 -20.12 19.78 -2.45
C GLY A 72 -19.63 21.08 -1.79
N ASP A 73 -20.20 21.42 -0.64
CA ASP A 73 -19.88 22.66 0.09
C ASP A 73 -18.45 22.69 0.65
N ASP A 74 -17.84 21.56 0.78
CA ASP A 74 -16.44 21.40 1.21
C ASP A 74 -15.44 21.87 0.12
N VAL A 75 -15.86 21.97 -1.14
CA VAL A 75 -15.03 22.51 -2.23
C VAL A 75 -14.97 24.03 -2.13
N ARG A 76 -13.78 24.54 -1.83
CA ARG A 76 -13.51 25.98 -1.72
C ARG A 76 -13.42 26.64 -3.09
N ASN A 77 -13.71 27.95 -3.10
CA ASN A 77 -13.51 28.82 -4.29
C ASN A 77 -14.38 28.42 -5.51
N PHE A 78 -15.52 27.75 -5.28
CA PHE A 78 -16.45 27.37 -6.35
C PHE A 78 -16.82 28.57 -7.25
N ASP A 79 -16.99 29.75 -6.66
CA ASP A 79 -17.35 30.98 -7.37
C ASP A 79 -16.32 31.46 -8.39
N ARG A 80 -15.09 30.91 -8.32
CA ARG A 80 -14.01 31.23 -9.27
C ARG A 80 -14.03 30.38 -10.52
N LEU A 81 -14.88 29.35 -10.60
CA LEU A 81 -15.06 28.56 -11.79
C LEU A 81 -15.64 29.39 -12.93
N GLN A 82 -15.08 29.19 -14.12
CA GLN A 82 -15.50 29.87 -15.34
C GLN A 82 -15.74 28.86 -16.48
N VAL A 83 -16.68 29.17 -17.35
CA VAL A 83 -16.84 28.44 -18.60
C VAL A 83 -15.55 28.54 -19.42
N GLY A 84 -15.08 27.40 -19.89
CA GLY A 84 -13.81 27.27 -20.61
C GLY A 84 -12.63 26.90 -19.74
N ASP A 85 -12.75 26.87 -18.41
CA ASP A 85 -11.71 26.31 -17.56
C ASP A 85 -11.47 24.83 -17.90
N ARG A 86 -10.20 24.41 -17.85
CA ARG A 86 -9.82 23.01 -18.03
C ARG A 86 -9.87 22.28 -16.72
N VAL A 87 -10.43 21.09 -16.74
CA VAL A 87 -10.51 20.16 -15.59
C VAL A 87 -9.68 18.94 -15.92
N SER A 88 -8.81 18.55 -15.02
CA SER A 88 -8.13 17.27 -15.01
C SER A 88 -8.56 16.51 -13.76
N LEU A 89 -9.02 15.28 -13.93
CA LEU A 89 -9.35 14.36 -12.86
C LEU A 89 -8.45 13.15 -12.97
N ASP A 90 -7.63 12.92 -11.95
CA ASP A 90 -6.81 11.73 -11.81
C ASP A 90 -7.46 10.80 -10.78
N TYR A 91 -7.82 9.61 -11.21
CA TYR A 91 -8.32 8.53 -10.37
C TYR A 91 -7.32 7.40 -10.35
N ARG A 92 -7.00 6.91 -9.16
CA ARG A 92 -6.09 5.78 -8.95
C ARG A 92 -6.68 4.82 -7.96
N ARG A 93 -6.56 3.53 -8.25
CA ARG A 93 -6.81 2.47 -7.28
C ARG A 93 -5.74 1.40 -7.38
N ALA A 94 -5.43 0.79 -6.25
CA ALA A 94 -4.49 -0.33 -6.23
C ALA A 94 -4.86 -1.31 -5.11
N ILE A 95 -4.55 -2.58 -5.33
CA ILE A 95 -4.58 -3.63 -4.33
C ILE A 95 -3.19 -4.22 -4.25
N ALA A 96 -2.65 -4.26 -3.04
CA ALA A 96 -1.38 -4.88 -2.75
C ALA A 96 -1.53 -5.93 -1.63
N ALA A 97 -0.69 -6.96 -1.66
CA ALA A 97 -0.64 -7.97 -0.62
C ALA A 97 0.80 -8.20 -0.16
N ALA A 98 0.99 -8.47 1.12
CA ALA A 98 2.26 -8.83 1.70
C ALA A 98 2.07 -9.96 2.72
N ILE A 99 3.05 -10.84 2.80
CA ILE A 99 3.15 -11.83 3.87
C ILE A 99 4.11 -11.29 4.92
N GLU A 100 3.66 -11.28 6.14
CA GLU A 100 4.41 -10.82 7.30
C GLU A 100 4.59 -11.96 8.30
N PRO A 101 5.70 -11.95 9.07
CA PRO A 101 5.92 -12.96 10.11
C PRO A 101 4.83 -12.95 11.17
N ALA A 102 4.60 -14.10 11.79
CA ALA A 102 3.71 -14.24 12.93
C ALA A 102 4.04 -13.20 14.03
N GLY A 103 3.02 -12.53 14.54
CA GLY A 103 3.15 -11.55 15.62
C GLY A 103 3.74 -10.19 15.23
N SER A 104 4.05 -9.93 13.96
CA SER A 104 4.55 -8.63 13.48
C SER A 104 3.48 -7.53 13.45
N ALA A 105 2.19 -7.91 13.39
CA ALA A 105 1.05 -7.01 13.43
C ALA A 105 -0.14 -7.66 14.13
N GLN A 106 -1.17 -6.87 14.40
CA GLN A 106 -2.43 -7.38 14.92
C GLN A 106 -3.40 -7.67 13.77
N VAL A 107 -4.12 -8.79 13.87
CA VAL A 107 -5.24 -9.09 12.97
C VAL A 107 -6.30 -8.02 13.13
N GLY A 108 -6.68 -7.36 12.05
CA GLY A 108 -7.57 -6.22 12.13
C GLY A 108 -7.85 -5.57 10.78
N THR A 109 -8.65 -4.51 10.82
CA THR A 109 -8.91 -3.64 9.68
C THR A 109 -8.62 -2.20 10.11
N THR A 110 -7.83 -1.50 9.32
CA THR A 110 -7.51 -0.08 9.50
C THR A 110 -7.99 0.69 8.28
N VAL A 111 -8.61 1.84 8.49
CA VAL A 111 -9.02 2.76 7.43
C VAL A 111 -8.32 4.08 7.66
N GLU A 112 -7.59 4.54 6.66
CA GLU A 112 -6.92 5.83 6.66
C GLU A 112 -7.51 6.69 5.55
N GLN A 113 -7.88 7.92 5.89
CA GLN A 113 -8.40 8.87 4.94
C GLN A 113 -7.50 10.10 4.88
N GLY A 114 -7.26 10.57 3.67
CA GLY A 114 -6.45 11.76 3.41
C GLY A 114 -7.10 12.63 2.36
N GLY A 115 -6.62 13.87 2.28
CA GLY A 115 -7.10 14.78 1.26
C GLY A 115 -6.46 16.14 1.37
N SER A 116 -6.60 16.92 0.30
CA SER A 116 -6.15 18.30 0.23
C SER A 116 -7.23 19.17 -0.40
N ARG A 117 -7.20 20.44 -0.09
CA ARG A 117 -8.09 21.45 -0.66
C ARG A 117 -7.27 22.60 -1.21
N ALA A 118 -7.74 23.20 -2.28
CA ALA A 118 -7.15 24.38 -2.84
C ALA A 118 -7.03 25.50 -1.81
N GLY A 119 -5.94 26.26 -1.84
CA GLY A 119 -5.72 27.43 -1.00
C GLY A 119 -6.77 28.51 -1.21
N ALA A 120 -6.99 29.35 -0.19
CA ALA A 120 -7.88 30.49 -0.32
C ALA A 120 -7.40 31.40 -1.45
N GLY A 121 -8.31 31.80 -2.33
CA GLY A 121 -8.00 32.68 -3.46
C GLY A 121 -7.46 31.98 -4.71
N SER A 122 -7.13 30.72 -4.68
CA SER A 122 -6.77 29.94 -5.88
C SER A 122 -8.03 29.43 -6.62
N ARG A 123 -7.83 28.71 -7.70
CA ARG A 123 -8.95 28.00 -8.35
C ARG A 123 -9.35 26.78 -7.51
N PRO A 124 -10.61 26.30 -7.64
CA PRO A 124 -11.04 25.07 -6.99
C PRO A 124 -10.16 23.89 -7.43
N GLY A 125 -9.92 23.01 -6.52
CA GLY A 125 -9.16 21.78 -6.73
C GLY A 125 -8.90 21.09 -5.41
N GLY A 126 -8.47 19.86 -5.45
CA GLY A 126 -8.19 19.10 -4.26
C GLY A 126 -8.01 17.62 -4.55
N SER A 127 -7.76 16.87 -3.50
CA SER A 127 -7.67 15.41 -3.57
C SER A 127 -8.38 14.79 -2.39
N ALA A 128 -8.85 13.56 -2.59
CA ALA A 128 -9.30 12.67 -1.54
C ALA A 128 -8.65 11.31 -1.74
N SER A 129 -8.33 10.65 -0.65
CA SER A 129 -7.79 9.30 -0.68
C SER A 129 -8.33 8.48 0.48
N GLU A 130 -8.47 7.19 0.25
CA GLU A 130 -8.79 6.22 1.28
C GLU A 130 -7.87 5.02 1.12
N THR A 131 -7.35 4.53 2.23
CA THR A 131 -6.57 3.31 2.29
C THR A 131 -7.17 2.40 3.33
N VAL A 132 -7.60 1.21 2.89
CA VAL A 132 -8.11 0.15 3.77
C VAL A 132 -7.06 -0.94 3.84
N THR A 133 -6.57 -1.21 5.05
CA THR A 133 -5.64 -2.31 5.32
C THR A 133 -6.35 -3.38 6.12
N LEU A 134 -6.34 -4.60 5.59
CA LEU A 134 -6.82 -5.81 6.25
C LEU A 134 -5.61 -6.68 6.61
N VAL A 135 -5.54 -7.11 7.87
CA VAL A 135 -4.57 -8.12 8.32
C VAL A 135 -5.33 -9.35 8.77
N ALA A 136 -5.00 -10.50 8.17
CA ALA A 136 -5.58 -11.80 8.46
C ALA A 136 -4.48 -12.79 8.85
N GLU A 137 -4.81 -13.75 9.71
CA GLU A 137 -3.90 -14.84 10.12
C GLU A 137 -3.96 -15.99 9.13
N VAL A 138 -2.83 -16.52 8.73
CA VAL A 138 -2.73 -17.73 7.91
C VAL A 138 -2.92 -18.94 8.83
N LEU A 139 -3.98 -19.69 8.62
CA LEU A 139 -4.23 -20.93 9.38
C LEU A 139 -3.58 -22.16 8.74
N ALA A 140 -3.61 -22.24 7.41
CA ALA A 140 -3.04 -23.35 6.65
C ALA A 140 -2.66 -22.93 5.23
N VAL A 141 -1.70 -23.63 4.65
CA VAL A 141 -1.29 -23.49 3.25
C VAL A 141 -1.18 -24.86 2.63
N ASP A 142 -1.86 -25.08 1.51
CA ASP A 142 -1.68 -26.22 0.63
C ASP A 142 -1.05 -25.73 -0.69
N ALA A 143 0.26 -25.82 -0.75
CA ALA A 143 1.01 -25.34 -1.92
C ALA A 143 0.78 -26.23 -3.15
N ALA A 144 0.40 -27.50 -2.98
CA ALA A 144 0.11 -28.42 -4.09
C ALA A 144 -1.25 -28.09 -4.75
N ALA A 145 -2.23 -27.72 -3.94
CA ALA A 145 -3.55 -27.30 -4.40
C ALA A 145 -3.66 -25.79 -4.65
N ASN A 146 -2.60 -25.00 -4.39
CA ASN A 146 -2.59 -23.54 -4.44
C ASN A 146 -3.59 -22.86 -3.51
N LEU A 147 -3.85 -23.45 -2.34
CA LEU A 147 -4.85 -22.95 -1.38
C LEU A 147 -4.17 -22.31 -0.17
N VAL A 148 -4.79 -21.24 0.33
CA VAL A 148 -4.44 -20.58 1.59
C VAL A 148 -5.72 -20.42 2.41
N THR A 149 -5.70 -20.92 3.66
CA THR A 149 -6.80 -20.73 4.60
C THR A 149 -6.46 -19.63 5.57
N LEU A 150 -7.33 -18.64 5.67
CA LEU A 150 -7.14 -17.40 6.41
C LEU A 150 -8.23 -17.25 7.47
N LYS A 151 -7.86 -16.64 8.61
CA LYS A 151 -8.79 -16.17 9.63
C LYS A 151 -8.78 -14.63 9.62
N GLY A 152 -9.91 -14.06 9.26
CA GLY A 152 -10.10 -12.63 9.21
C GLY A 152 -10.34 -11.99 10.58
N PRO A 153 -10.39 -10.64 10.63
CA PRO A 153 -10.54 -9.86 11.87
C PRO A 153 -11.80 -10.16 12.68
N ARG A 154 -12.84 -10.63 12.03
CA ARG A 154 -14.12 -11.00 12.67
C ARG A 154 -14.21 -12.48 13.05
N GLY A 155 -13.08 -13.20 12.99
CA GLY A 155 -13.01 -14.62 13.28
C GLY A 155 -13.53 -15.53 12.15
N ASN A 156 -13.98 -14.96 11.05
CA ASN A 156 -14.39 -15.69 9.86
C ASN A 156 -13.19 -16.42 9.23
N VAL A 157 -13.40 -17.67 8.83
CA VAL A 157 -12.39 -18.49 8.16
C VAL A 157 -12.78 -18.62 6.70
N VAL A 158 -11.82 -18.40 5.81
CA VAL A 158 -11.99 -18.49 4.36
C VAL A 158 -10.78 -19.19 3.73
N THR A 159 -11.04 -20.08 2.79
CA THR A 159 -10.00 -20.69 1.96
C THR A 159 -10.03 -20.05 0.57
N LEU A 160 -8.88 -19.55 0.14
CA LEU A 160 -8.70 -18.86 -1.14
C LEU A 160 -7.75 -19.66 -2.02
N GLU A 161 -8.08 -19.75 -3.31
CA GLU A 161 -7.19 -20.26 -4.32
C GLU A 161 -6.30 -19.14 -4.86
N VAL A 162 -4.98 -19.38 -4.93
CA VAL A 162 -4.01 -18.46 -5.51
C VAL A 162 -3.95 -18.69 -7.01
N LEU A 163 -4.67 -17.87 -7.77
CA LEU A 163 -4.78 -17.99 -9.23
C LEU A 163 -3.53 -17.50 -9.96
N ARG A 164 -2.86 -16.47 -9.45
CA ARG A 164 -1.67 -15.86 -10.06
C ARG A 164 -0.47 -16.80 -9.93
N GLU A 165 0.09 -17.18 -11.07
CA GLU A 165 1.18 -18.16 -11.16
C GLU A 165 2.48 -17.66 -10.50
N ASP A 166 2.80 -16.36 -10.64
CA ASP A 166 3.95 -15.71 -10.01
C ASP A 166 3.89 -15.73 -8.47
N LEU A 167 2.70 -15.81 -7.88
CA LEU A 167 2.52 -15.90 -6.43
C LEU A 167 2.56 -17.34 -5.91
N ARG A 168 2.22 -18.33 -6.72
CA ARG A 168 2.20 -19.76 -6.32
C ARG A 168 3.55 -20.24 -5.85
N ALA A 169 4.63 -19.83 -6.51
CA ALA A 169 5.99 -20.15 -6.09
C ALA A 169 6.35 -19.65 -4.67
N GLY A 170 5.63 -18.64 -4.18
CA GLY A 170 5.77 -18.10 -2.83
C GLY A 170 5.11 -18.92 -1.74
N LEU A 171 4.09 -19.73 -2.08
CA LEU A 171 3.24 -20.45 -1.11
C LEU A 171 4.04 -21.41 -0.21
N ALA A 172 5.02 -22.12 -0.76
CA ALA A 172 5.85 -23.06 -0.02
C ALA A 172 6.64 -22.40 1.13
N ARG A 173 6.75 -21.09 1.15
CA ARG A 173 7.46 -20.31 2.17
C ARG A 173 6.55 -19.70 3.23
N ILE A 174 5.24 -19.78 3.04
CA ILE A 174 4.23 -19.26 3.97
C ILE A 174 3.91 -20.36 4.98
N LYS A 175 3.78 -19.98 6.25
CA LYS A 175 3.53 -20.90 7.36
C LYS A 175 2.24 -20.52 8.08
N ALA A 176 1.64 -21.50 8.75
CA ALA A 176 0.58 -21.22 9.71
C ALA A 176 1.09 -20.27 10.81
N GLY A 177 0.30 -19.28 11.16
CA GLY A 177 0.67 -18.18 12.06
C GLY A 177 1.23 -16.95 11.37
N ASP A 178 1.70 -17.04 10.12
CA ASP A 178 2.06 -15.85 9.34
C ASP A 178 0.82 -14.97 9.13
N LEU A 179 1.05 -13.71 8.80
CA LEU A 179 -0.02 -12.74 8.56
C LEU A 179 -0.08 -12.39 7.07
N LEU A 180 -1.28 -12.36 6.51
CA LEU A 180 -1.54 -11.78 5.21
C LEU A 180 -2.07 -10.37 5.41
N ARG A 181 -1.30 -9.38 4.96
CA ARG A 181 -1.73 -7.99 4.85
C ARG A 181 -2.23 -7.73 3.44
N VAL A 182 -3.47 -7.24 3.32
CA VAL A 182 -4.02 -6.75 2.05
C VAL A 182 -4.31 -5.26 2.21
N THR A 183 -3.77 -4.46 1.31
CA THR A 183 -3.99 -3.01 1.27
C THR A 183 -4.74 -2.66 0.00
N PHE A 184 -5.91 -2.08 0.17
CA PHE A 184 -6.67 -1.42 -0.89
C PHE A 184 -6.46 0.08 -0.75
N SER A 185 -6.07 0.75 -1.83
CA SER A 185 -5.93 2.19 -1.88
C SER A 185 -6.71 2.77 -3.05
N GLU A 186 -7.39 3.86 -2.79
CA GLU A 186 -8.12 4.64 -3.77
C GLU A 186 -7.81 6.12 -3.57
N ALA A 187 -7.59 6.84 -4.66
CA ALA A 187 -7.35 8.26 -4.62
C ALA A 187 -7.94 8.95 -5.85
N VAL A 188 -8.53 10.12 -5.62
CA VAL A 188 -8.99 11.01 -6.66
C VAL A 188 -8.36 12.38 -6.45
N ALA A 189 -7.88 12.99 -7.52
CA ALA A 189 -7.40 14.37 -7.51
C ALA A 189 -8.07 15.15 -8.65
N VAL A 190 -8.47 16.38 -8.34
CA VAL A 190 -9.06 17.29 -9.31
C VAL A 190 -8.23 18.57 -9.35
N ASP A 191 -7.78 18.94 -10.54
CA ASP A 191 -7.09 20.20 -10.81
C ASP A 191 -7.87 20.99 -11.85
N ILE A 192 -8.06 22.28 -11.59
CA ILE A 192 -8.78 23.18 -12.48
C ILE A 192 -7.87 24.33 -12.89
N ARG A 193 -7.62 24.44 -14.19
CA ARG A 193 -6.75 25.45 -14.79
C ARG A 193 -7.55 26.47 -15.60
N PRO A 194 -7.12 27.73 -15.60
CA PRO A 194 -7.71 28.75 -16.46
C PRO A 194 -7.71 28.32 -17.92
N ARG A 195 -8.72 28.77 -18.66
CA ARG A 195 -8.68 28.69 -20.12
C ARG A 195 -7.39 29.32 -20.64
N PRO A 196 -6.64 28.66 -21.55
CA PRO A 196 -5.56 29.32 -22.29
C PRO A 196 -6.08 30.54 -23.03
N HIS A 197 -5.35 31.63 -22.97
CA HIS A 197 -5.66 32.88 -23.71
C HIS A 197 -5.29 32.71 -25.18
#